data_8b75782882806ea2d2b90f21c5c3645d
#
_entry.id   8b75782882806ea2d2b90f21c5c3645d
#
_cell.length_a   1.000
_cell.length_b   1.000
_cell.length_c   1.000
_cell.angle_alpha   90.00
_cell.angle_beta   90.00
_cell.angle_gamma   90.00
#
_symmetry.space_group_name_H-M   'P 1'
#
loop_
_entity.id
_entity.type
_entity.pdbx_description
1 polymer ?
#
loop_
_entity_poly.entity_id
_entity_poly.type
_entity_poly.pdbx_seq_one_letter_code
_entity_poly.pdbx_strand_id
1 'polypeptide(L)'
;MLYIWSYLKKYPKWLFLDFFGAVFFVIVNLGLPTVLARMIDEGVNKGNEHQLYVWAAIMLVIILVGTLGRIVLAYAASNLTTHMVKDMRDDLYAKLQEYSHHEYEKIGVSSLVTRITSDAFVLMQFAEQTLKLGVITPMMMLSSILMIFLTSPSLAWIVAFAVPFLAVVVIYVAVKTRPLSEKQQATLDKINQYVRENLMGLRVIRAFAREEFQEERFAGQNAVYADNSNRLFKLTGLTEPLFVQIIIAMIVAIVWFALDPIKQGSLQIGDLVAFIEYSFHALLSFLFLSSLFTMYPRTAVSSERLKEVMEMPISIDSNEGGIRETETHGYLEFENVTFAYPGETENPVLHNISFCAKPGETIAFIGSTGSGKSSLVQLIPRFYDVTLGKIKVDGVDVRDYRLKSLRQKIGFIPQKALLFTGTIAENIRYGKEDASHKDLHQAADVAQAKDFIESREEGFATHLAEGGSNLSGGQKQRLSIARAVIKNPDIYIFDDSFSALDYRTDAILRRRLKEVTQNATVLIVAQRVGTIMDADQIIVLDKGEIVGRGRHEELMETNDIYREIAESQLKNASLTEE
;
A
#
# COMPACT_ATOMS: atom_id res chain seq x y z
N MET A 1 -16.58 -2.64 7.66
CA MET A 1 -17.61 -3.35 6.87
C MET A 1 -18.44 -2.43 5.98
N LEU A 2 -18.92 -1.29 6.47
CA LEU A 2 -19.60 -0.28 5.64
C LEU A 2 -18.74 0.19 4.45
N TYR A 3 -17.43 0.25 4.62
CA TYR A 3 -16.48 0.61 3.57
C TYR A 3 -16.47 -0.39 2.40
N ILE A 4 -16.45 -1.70 2.68
CA ILE A 4 -16.56 -2.75 1.65
C ILE A 4 -17.91 -2.62 0.93
N TRP A 5 -18.99 -2.46 1.70
CA TRP A 5 -20.34 -2.36 1.16
C TRP A 5 -20.52 -1.15 0.25
N SER A 6 -19.84 -0.01 0.52
CA SER A 6 -19.90 1.20 -0.32
C SER A 6 -19.43 0.94 -1.76
N TYR A 7 -18.47 0.03 -1.95
CA TYR A 7 -18.00 -0.37 -3.27
C TYR A 7 -18.88 -1.46 -3.91
N LEU A 8 -19.27 -2.48 -3.14
CA LEU A 8 -20.11 -3.57 -3.67
C LEU A 8 -21.42 -3.05 -4.26
N LYS A 9 -22.06 -2.08 -3.60
CA LYS A 9 -23.32 -1.50 -4.07
C LYS A 9 -23.22 -0.74 -5.41
N LYS A 10 -22.02 -0.41 -5.88
CA LYS A 10 -21.81 0.18 -7.21
C LYS A 10 -22.17 -0.80 -8.34
N TYR A 11 -22.24 -2.11 -8.03
CA TYR A 11 -22.43 -3.19 -9.00
C TYR A 11 -23.70 -4.03 -8.75
N PRO A 12 -24.90 -3.44 -8.78
CA PRO A 12 -26.14 -4.12 -8.39
C PRO A 12 -26.49 -5.32 -9.28
N LYS A 13 -26.10 -5.33 -10.55
CA LYS A 13 -26.33 -6.45 -11.47
C LYS A 13 -25.60 -7.72 -11.01
N TRP A 14 -24.35 -7.58 -10.58
CA TRP A 14 -23.55 -8.70 -10.10
C TRP A 14 -24.02 -9.18 -8.72
N LEU A 15 -24.44 -8.27 -7.82
CA LEU A 15 -25.05 -8.62 -6.54
C LEU A 15 -26.36 -9.42 -6.73
N PHE A 16 -27.19 -9.00 -7.68
CA PHE A 16 -28.43 -9.73 -8.00
C PHE A 16 -28.13 -11.13 -8.54
N LEU A 17 -27.15 -11.24 -9.45
CA LEU A 17 -26.77 -12.51 -10.05
C LEU A 17 -26.16 -13.47 -9.01
N ASP A 18 -25.36 -12.96 -8.10
CA ASP A 18 -24.78 -13.70 -6.98
C ASP A 18 -25.87 -14.24 -6.04
N PHE A 19 -26.79 -13.36 -5.60
CA PHE A 19 -27.92 -13.75 -4.77
C PHE A 19 -28.81 -14.79 -5.44
N PHE A 20 -29.13 -14.60 -6.71
CA PHE A 20 -29.95 -15.54 -7.49
C PHE A 20 -29.23 -16.91 -7.62
N GLY A 21 -27.94 -16.90 -7.91
CA GLY A 21 -27.12 -18.10 -7.93
C GLY A 21 -27.10 -18.83 -6.59
N ALA A 22 -27.03 -18.08 -5.48
CA ALA A 22 -27.08 -18.64 -4.12
C ALA A 22 -28.44 -19.31 -3.83
N VAL A 23 -29.56 -18.66 -4.19
CA VAL A 23 -30.92 -19.24 -4.05
C VAL A 23 -31.03 -20.55 -4.83
N PHE A 24 -30.61 -20.54 -6.10
CA PHE A 24 -30.62 -21.75 -6.93
C PHE A 24 -29.77 -22.86 -6.33
N PHE A 25 -28.59 -22.53 -5.85
CA PHE A 25 -27.71 -23.49 -5.20
C PHE A 25 -28.36 -24.15 -3.98
N VAL A 26 -29.04 -23.38 -3.13
CA VAL A 26 -29.73 -23.89 -1.93
C VAL A 26 -30.90 -24.79 -2.35
N ILE A 27 -31.73 -24.37 -3.29
CA ILE A 27 -32.88 -25.14 -3.79
C ILE A 27 -32.41 -26.49 -4.34
N VAL A 28 -31.32 -26.51 -5.10
CA VAL A 28 -30.80 -27.76 -5.68
C VAL A 28 -30.24 -28.69 -4.63
N ASN A 29 -29.44 -28.16 -3.68
CA ASN A 29 -28.83 -29.00 -2.62
C ASN A 29 -29.88 -29.62 -1.68
N LEU A 30 -31.00 -28.95 -1.43
CA LEU A 30 -32.10 -29.49 -0.65
C LEU A 30 -33.09 -30.31 -1.49
N GLY A 31 -33.22 -29.99 -2.76
CA GLY A 31 -34.05 -30.75 -3.70
C GLY A 31 -33.50 -32.13 -4.02
N LEU A 32 -32.18 -32.31 -4.08
CA LEU A 32 -31.54 -33.59 -4.34
C LEU A 32 -31.95 -34.69 -3.31
N PRO A 33 -31.83 -34.46 -1.98
CA PRO A 33 -32.30 -35.42 -0.98
C PRO A 33 -33.78 -35.68 -1.06
N THR A 34 -34.61 -34.65 -1.38
CA THR A 34 -36.06 -34.83 -1.56
C THR A 34 -36.38 -35.78 -2.72
N VAL A 35 -35.71 -35.59 -3.87
CA VAL A 35 -35.91 -36.44 -5.06
C VAL A 35 -35.37 -37.86 -4.80
N LEU A 36 -34.24 -37.97 -4.10
CA LEU A 36 -33.69 -39.28 -3.70
C LEU A 36 -34.66 -40.03 -2.79
N ALA A 37 -35.31 -39.37 -1.84
CA ALA A 37 -36.33 -39.96 -0.99
C ALA A 37 -37.47 -40.53 -1.83
N ARG A 38 -38.02 -39.74 -2.78
CA ARG A 38 -39.08 -40.19 -3.69
C ARG A 38 -38.63 -41.37 -4.56
N MET A 39 -37.41 -41.35 -5.06
CA MET A 39 -36.85 -42.43 -5.86
C MET A 39 -36.77 -43.76 -5.06
N ILE A 40 -36.40 -43.67 -3.78
CA ILE A 40 -36.37 -44.85 -2.89
C ILE A 40 -37.77 -45.34 -2.59
N ASP A 41 -38.70 -44.46 -2.18
CA ASP A 41 -40.02 -44.84 -1.68
C ASP A 41 -40.98 -45.28 -2.80
N GLU A 42 -40.98 -44.60 -3.94
CA GLU A 42 -41.89 -44.88 -5.06
C GLU A 42 -41.28 -45.83 -6.11
N GLY A 43 -39.95 -45.78 -6.28
CA GLY A 43 -39.24 -46.65 -7.23
C GLY A 43 -38.81 -47.98 -6.61
N VAL A 44 -37.89 -47.91 -5.62
CA VAL A 44 -37.26 -49.10 -5.07
C VAL A 44 -38.23 -49.87 -4.17
N ASN A 45 -38.84 -49.24 -3.17
CA ASN A 45 -39.69 -49.91 -2.18
C ASN A 45 -40.98 -50.49 -2.78
N LYS A 46 -41.55 -49.85 -3.84
CA LYS A 46 -42.73 -50.36 -4.54
C LYS A 46 -42.40 -51.21 -5.77
N GLY A 47 -41.11 -51.43 -6.10
CA GLY A 47 -40.69 -52.21 -7.27
C GLY A 47 -41.11 -51.61 -8.62
N ASN A 48 -41.32 -50.30 -8.67
CA ASN A 48 -41.79 -49.60 -9.86
C ASN A 48 -40.61 -49.04 -10.66
N GLU A 49 -40.10 -49.82 -11.63
CA GLU A 49 -38.96 -49.40 -12.46
C GLU A 49 -39.22 -48.11 -13.24
N HIS A 50 -40.46 -47.85 -13.70
CA HIS A 50 -40.77 -46.64 -14.42
C HIS A 50 -40.60 -45.38 -13.56
N GLN A 51 -41.12 -45.42 -12.33
CA GLN A 51 -40.92 -44.30 -11.37
C GLN A 51 -39.45 -44.11 -11.01
N LEU A 52 -38.67 -45.18 -10.91
CA LEU A 52 -37.22 -45.11 -10.67
C LEU A 52 -36.51 -44.29 -11.77
N TYR A 53 -36.79 -44.61 -13.04
CA TYR A 53 -36.19 -43.87 -14.16
C TYR A 53 -36.66 -42.41 -14.24
N VAL A 54 -37.92 -42.14 -13.94
CA VAL A 54 -38.46 -40.75 -13.92
C VAL A 54 -37.75 -39.93 -12.86
N TRP A 55 -37.67 -40.43 -11.62
CA TRP A 55 -36.98 -39.69 -10.54
C TRP A 55 -35.48 -39.57 -10.79
N ALA A 56 -34.83 -40.59 -11.39
CA ALA A 56 -33.42 -40.50 -11.79
C ALA A 56 -33.20 -39.40 -12.86
N ALA A 57 -34.09 -39.31 -13.85
CA ALA A 57 -34.02 -38.25 -14.86
C ALA A 57 -34.22 -36.84 -14.26
N ILE A 58 -35.18 -36.69 -13.32
CA ILE A 58 -35.39 -35.42 -12.59
C ILE A 58 -34.14 -35.05 -11.79
N MET A 59 -33.54 -36.03 -11.12
CA MET A 59 -32.31 -35.82 -10.34
C MET A 59 -31.15 -35.31 -11.23
N LEU A 60 -30.98 -35.89 -12.43
CA LEU A 60 -29.97 -35.41 -13.39
C LEU A 60 -30.23 -33.97 -13.84
N VAL A 61 -31.50 -33.63 -14.13
CA VAL A 61 -31.85 -32.24 -14.48
C VAL A 61 -31.54 -31.27 -13.35
N ILE A 62 -31.89 -31.64 -12.11
CA ILE A 62 -31.61 -30.83 -10.92
C ILE A 62 -30.09 -30.61 -10.75
N ILE A 63 -29.27 -31.67 -10.93
CA ILE A 63 -27.80 -31.56 -10.85
C ILE A 63 -27.26 -30.61 -11.92
N LEU A 64 -27.74 -30.71 -13.17
CA LEU A 64 -27.30 -29.85 -14.25
C LEU A 64 -27.66 -28.36 -13.97
N VAL A 65 -28.91 -28.12 -13.55
CA VAL A 65 -29.37 -26.77 -13.18
C VAL A 65 -28.57 -26.21 -11.99
N GLY A 66 -28.30 -27.06 -10.98
CA GLY A 66 -27.48 -26.65 -9.82
C GLY A 66 -26.06 -26.34 -10.17
N THR A 67 -25.45 -27.12 -11.05
CA THR A 67 -24.09 -26.88 -11.54
C THR A 67 -24.01 -25.53 -12.29
N LEU A 68 -24.98 -25.25 -13.15
CA LEU A 68 -25.09 -23.95 -13.84
C LEU A 68 -25.25 -22.81 -12.82
N GLY A 69 -26.13 -22.96 -11.83
CA GLY A 69 -26.32 -21.96 -10.77
C GLY A 69 -25.03 -21.68 -9.99
N ARG A 70 -24.26 -22.73 -9.67
CA ARG A 70 -22.97 -22.60 -8.99
C ARG A 70 -21.91 -21.90 -9.85
N ILE A 71 -21.88 -22.17 -11.15
CA ILE A 71 -20.99 -21.49 -12.10
C ILE A 71 -21.32 -19.98 -12.15
N VAL A 72 -22.62 -19.66 -12.27
CA VAL A 72 -23.12 -18.28 -12.31
C VAL A 72 -22.74 -17.55 -11.02
N LEU A 73 -22.96 -18.16 -9.86
CA LEU A 73 -22.59 -17.60 -8.57
C LEU A 73 -21.08 -17.34 -8.47
N ALA A 74 -20.25 -18.33 -8.80
CA ALA A 74 -18.81 -18.18 -8.75
C ALA A 74 -18.31 -17.10 -9.70
N TYR A 75 -18.88 -17.02 -10.90
CA TYR A 75 -18.56 -15.99 -11.87
C TYR A 75 -18.98 -14.59 -11.40
N ALA A 76 -20.19 -14.46 -10.84
CA ALA A 76 -20.71 -13.20 -10.31
C ALA A 76 -19.88 -12.70 -9.12
N ALA A 77 -19.61 -13.57 -8.13
CA ALA A 77 -18.79 -13.23 -6.96
C ALA A 77 -17.38 -12.80 -7.35
N SER A 78 -16.74 -13.54 -8.27
CA SER A 78 -15.38 -13.21 -8.73
C SER A 78 -15.33 -11.87 -9.46
N ASN A 79 -16.25 -11.61 -10.39
CA ASN A 79 -16.30 -10.32 -11.10
C ASN A 79 -16.58 -9.17 -10.15
N LEU A 80 -17.54 -9.33 -9.25
CA LEU A 80 -17.92 -8.30 -8.28
C LEU A 80 -16.73 -7.92 -7.38
N THR A 81 -16.04 -8.89 -6.82
CA THR A 81 -14.92 -8.63 -5.91
C THR A 81 -13.68 -8.08 -6.63
N THR A 82 -13.44 -8.52 -7.86
CA THR A 82 -12.33 -8.00 -8.68
C THR A 82 -12.55 -6.53 -9.07
N HIS A 83 -13.77 -6.18 -9.50
CA HIS A 83 -14.09 -4.78 -9.80
C HIS A 83 -14.09 -3.92 -8.54
N MET A 84 -14.62 -4.42 -7.42
CA MET A 84 -14.58 -3.75 -6.14
C MET A 84 -13.14 -3.38 -5.74
N VAL A 85 -12.22 -4.35 -5.81
CA VAL A 85 -10.83 -4.11 -5.39
C VAL A 85 -10.08 -3.23 -6.38
N LYS A 86 -10.41 -3.33 -7.68
CA LYS A 86 -9.88 -2.42 -8.70
C LYS A 86 -10.25 -0.98 -8.37
N ASP A 87 -11.55 -0.69 -8.23
CA ASP A 87 -12.02 0.67 -7.91
C ASP A 87 -11.42 1.19 -6.59
N MET A 88 -11.34 0.33 -5.58
CA MET A 88 -10.73 0.69 -4.30
C MET A 88 -9.25 1.07 -4.43
N ARG A 89 -8.48 0.35 -5.25
CA ARG A 89 -7.07 0.66 -5.51
C ARG A 89 -6.92 1.92 -6.36
N ASP A 90 -7.79 2.13 -7.34
CA ASP A 90 -7.79 3.32 -8.18
C ASP A 90 -8.07 4.57 -7.30
N ASP A 91 -9.11 4.52 -6.45
CA ASP A 91 -9.45 5.61 -5.52
C ASP A 91 -8.33 5.89 -4.50
N LEU A 92 -7.72 4.82 -3.94
CA LEU A 92 -6.58 4.93 -3.03
C LEU A 92 -5.38 5.56 -3.72
N TYR A 93 -5.04 5.11 -4.92
CA TYR A 93 -3.91 5.65 -5.66
C TYR A 93 -4.13 7.11 -6.04
N ALA A 94 -5.34 7.47 -6.48
CA ALA A 94 -5.71 8.86 -6.75
C ALA A 94 -5.55 9.73 -5.49
N LYS A 95 -6.03 9.24 -4.34
CA LYS A 95 -5.90 9.95 -3.06
C LYS A 95 -4.44 10.16 -2.66
N LEU A 96 -3.58 9.16 -2.88
CA LEU A 96 -2.14 9.29 -2.61
C LEU A 96 -1.46 10.35 -3.49
N GLN A 97 -1.91 10.56 -4.74
CA GLN A 97 -1.35 11.62 -5.59
C GLN A 97 -1.68 13.04 -5.09
N GLU A 98 -2.72 13.17 -4.26
CA GLU A 98 -3.10 14.44 -3.63
C GLU A 98 -2.30 14.74 -2.34
N TYR A 99 -1.66 13.73 -1.74
CA TYR A 99 -0.92 13.86 -0.50
C TYR A 99 0.27 14.81 -0.63
N SER A 100 0.51 15.59 0.43
CA SER A 100 1.75 16.33 0.61
C SER A 100 2.84 15.45 1.22
N HIS A 101 4.02 16.00 1.38
CA HIS A 101 5.16 15.31 2.02
C HIS A 101 4.81 14.87 3.45
N HIS A 102 4.05 15.68 4.18
CA HIS A 102 3.65 15.41 5.55
C HIS A 102 2.82 14.12 5.69
N GLU A 103 1.81 13.91 4.85
CA GLU A 103 0.97 12.71 4.90
C GLU A 103 1.79 11.44 4.57
N TYR A 104 2.70 11.55 3.59
CA TYR A 104 3.62 10.46 3.27
C TYR A 104 4.55 10.10 4.43
N GLU A 105 5.12 11.08 5.13
CA GLU A 105 5.99 10.84 6.29
C GLU A 105 5.21 10.25 7.46
N LYS A 106 4.01 10.74 7.72
CA LYS A 106 3.17 10.29 8.83
C LYS A 106 2.78 8.81 8.74
N ILE A 107 2.43 8.32 7.55
CA ILE A 107 2.03 6.92 7.36
C ILE A 107 3.23 6.04 7.01
N GLY A 108 4.19 6.57 6.28
CA GLY A 108 5.35 5.88 5.75
C GLY A 108 5.07 5.13 4.45
N VAL A 109 5.98 5.25 3.46
CA VAL A 109 5.83 4.69 2.11
C VAL A 109 5.59 3.17 2.13
N SER A 110 6.34 2.41 2.94
CA SER A 110 6.18 0.96 3.05
C SER A 110 4.80 0.54 3.55
N SER A 111 4.23 1.32 4.49
CA SER A 111 2.88 1.11 5.00
C SER A 111 1.83 1.40 3.93
N LEU A 112 1.99 2.47 3.15
CA LEU A 112 1.09 2.82 2.04
C LEU A 112 1.08 1.74 0.95
N VAL A 113 2.25 1.21 0.58
CA VAL A 113 2.37 0.08 -0.36
C VAL A 113 1.62 -1.14 0.16
N THR A 114 1.80 -1.48 1.45
CA THR A 114 1.10 -2.61 2.08
C THR A 114 -0.42 -2.42 2.06
N ARG A 115 -0.91 -1.19 2.28
CA ARG A 115 -2.34 -0.87 2.27
C ARG A 115 -2.96 -1.06 0.88
N ILE A 116 -2.31 -0.56 -0.18
CA ILE A 116 -2.81 -0.73 -1.57
C ILE A 116 -2.73 -2.19 -2.03
N THR A 117 -1.74 -2.95 -1.59
CA THR A 117 -1.53 -4.33 -2.05
C THR A 117 -2.20 -5.35 -1.13
N SER A 118 -1.62 -5.60 0.03
CA SER A 118 -2.00 -6.69 0.92
C SER A 118 -3.32 -6.42 1.65
N ASP A 119 -3.54 -5.20 2.18
CA ASP A 119 -4.78 -4.90 2.90
C ASP A 119 -5.99 -4.88 1.96
N ALA A 120 -5.85 -4.31 0.76
CA ALA A 120 -6.90 -4.37 -0.27
C ALA A 120 -7.21 -5.81 -0.70
N PHE A 121 -6.19 -6.69 -0.79
CA PHE A 121 -6.37 -8.10 -1.08
C PHE A 121 -7.12 -8.85 0.04
N VAL A 122 -6.83 -8.55 1.30
CA VAL A 122 -7.58 -9.13 2.45
C VAL A 122 -9.05 -8.75 2.38
N LEU A 123 -9.38 -7.50 2.02
CA LEU A 123 -10.77 -7.08 1.83
C LEU A 123 -11.44 -7.82 0.67
N MET A 124 -10.73 -8.02 -0.44
CA MET A 124 -11.22 -8.79 -1.58
C MET A 124 -11.56 -10.23 -1.18
N GLN A 125 -10.64 -10.93 -0.49
CA GLN A 125 -10.86 -12.31 -0.04
C GLN A 125 -12.05 -12.41 0.90
N PHE A 126 -12.18 -11.49 1.85
CA PHE A 126 -13.30 -11.47 2.77
C PHE A 126 -14.64 -11.21 2.04
N ALA A 127 -14.66 -10.25 1.11
CA ALA A 127 -15.85 -9.97 0.30
C ALA A 127 -16.24 -11.21 -0.52
N GLU A 128 -15.29 -11.88 -1.17
CA GLU A 128 -15.51 -13.10 -1.93
C GLU A 128 -16.09 -14.23 -1.08
N GLN A 129 -15.50 -14.46 0.10
CA GLN A 129 -16.00 -15.47 1.03
C GLN A 129 -17.40 -15.10 1.57
N THR A 130 -17.65 -13.83 1.83
CA THR A 130 -18.96 -13.35 2.29
C THR A 130 -20.03 -13.53 1.21
N LEU A 131 -19.72 -13.26 -0.05
CA LEU A 131 -20.65 -13.50 -1.16
C LEU A 131 -20.91 -14.98 -1.36
N LYS A 132 -19.86 -15.82 -1.39
CA LYS A 132 -19.99 -17.27 -1.62
C LYS A 132 -20.57 -18.03 -0.44
N LEU A 133 -20.16 -17.74 0.79
CA LEU A 133 -20.56 -18.49 1.98
C LEU A 133 -21.52 -17.72 2.89
N GLY A 134 -21.33 -16.40 3.01
CA GLY A 134 -22.12 -15.58 3.92
C GLY A 134 -23.59 -15.46 3.52
N VAL A 135 -23.92 -15.63 2.22
CA VAL A 135 -25.29 -15.66 1.73
C VAL A 135 -25.84 -17.09 1.72
N ILE A 136 -25.08 -18.02 1.14
CA ILE A 136 -25.52 -19.43 1.02
C ILE A 136 -25.74 -20.09 2.38
N THR A 137 -24.80 -19.90 3.30
CA THR A 137 -24.75 -20.67 4.56
C THR A 137 -25.95 -20.39 5.48
N PRO A 138 -26.37 -19.14 5.77
CA PRO A 138 -27.60 -18.90 6.53
C PRO A 138 -28.84 -19.40 5.83
N MET A 139 -28.94 -19.24 4.50
CA MET A 139 -30.08 -19.75 3.73
C MET A 139 -30.15 -21.27 3.80
N MET A 140 -29.02 -21.94 3.60
CA MET A 140 -28.92 -23.39 3.68
C MET A 140 -29.30 -23.91 5.07
N MET A 141 -28.79 -23.27 6.14
CA MET A 141 -29.11 -23.63 7.52
C MET A 141 -30.61 -23.51 7.82
N LEU A 142 -31.19 -22.34 7.49
CA LEU A 142 -32.62 -22.09 7.74
C LEU A 142 -33.52 -23.03 6.92
N SER A 143 -33.20 -23.23 5.64
CA SER A 143 -33.97 -24.12 4.78
C SER A 143 -33.81 -25.58 5.15
N SER A 144 -32.61 -26.04 5.60
CA SER A 144 -32.40 -27.39 6.11
C SER A 144 -33.21 -27.63 7.39
N ILE A 145 -33.22 -26.70 8.33
CA ILE A 145 -34.04 -26.79 9.54
C ILE A 145 -35.53 -26.87 9.19
N LEU A 146 -35.99 -26.07 8.25
CA LEU A 146 -37.38 -26.13 7.77
C LEU A 146 -37.71 -27.52 7.20
N MET A 147 -36.85 -28.05 6.32
CA MET A 147 -37.04 -29.38 5.72
C MET A 147 -37.04 -30.49 6.77
N ILE A 148 -36.19 -30.42 7.80
CA ILE A 148 -36.15 -31.35 8.93
C ILE A 148 -37.52 -31.36 9.65
N PHE A 149 -38.09 -30.19 9.94
CA PHE A 149 -39.41 -30.11 10.58
C PHE A 149 -40.54 -30.61 9.70
N LEU A 150 -40.47 -30.36 8.39
CA LEU A 150 -41.49 -30.82 7.45
C LEU A 150 -41.44 -32.35 7.23
N THR A 151 -40.24 -32.95 7.29
CA THR A 151 -40.07 -34.40 7.06
C THR A 151 -40.44 -35.20 8.29
N SER A 152 -39.92 -34.85 9.48
CA SER A 152 -40.22 -35.56 10.72
C SER A 152 -40.03 -34.68 11.96
N PRO A 153 -41.11 -34.03 12.46
CA PRO A 153 -41.04 -33.26 13.70
C PRO A 153 -40.60 -34.08 14.92
N SER A 154 -40.92 -35.38 14.91
CA SER A 154 -40.58 -36.30 16.03
C SER A 154 -39.08 -36.59 16.15
N LEU A 155 -38.29 -36.42 15.09
CA LEU A 155 -36.83 -36.59 15.10
C LEU A 155 -36.07 -35.24 15.15
N ALA A 156 -36.75 -34.12 14.93
CA ALA A 156 -36.13 -32.79 14.84
C ALA A 156 -35.35 -32.37 16.10
N TRP A 157 -35.74 -32.90 17.29
CA TRP A 157 -35.05 -32.59 18.56
C TRP A 157 -33.59 -33.08 18.57
N ILE A 158 -33.25 -34.18 17.80
CA ILE A 158 -31.87 -34.69 17.71
C ILE A 158 -30.98 -33.61 17.09
N VAL A 159 -31.43 -32.99 16.02
CA VAL A 159 -30.68 -31.91 15.35
C VAL A 159 -30.68 -30.62 16.20
N ALA A 160 -31.82 -30.32 16.85
CA ALA A 160 -31.93 -29.21 17.79
C ALA A 160 -30.97 -29.32 18.99
N PHE A 161 -30.54 -30.50 19.35
CA PHE A 161 -29.49 -30.75 20.35
C PHE A 161 -28.09 -30.78 19.74
N ALA A 162 -27.91 -31.42 18.57
CA ALA A 162 -26.60 -31.57 17.92
C ALA A 162 -25.98 -30.22 17.49
N VAL A 163 -26.80 -29.28 16.97
CA VAL A 163 -26.30 -27.96 16.52
C VAL A 163 -25.74 -27.11 17.67
N PRO A 164 -26.47 -26.89 18.81
CA PRO A 164 -25.91 -26.19 19.97
C PRO A 164 -24.69 -26.91 20.57
N PHE A 165 -24.69 -28.25 20.59
CA PHE A 165 -23.55 -29.00 21.09
C PHE A 165 -22.31 -28.78 20.23
N LEU A 166 -22.46 -28.80 18.91
CA LEU A 166 -21.40 -28.43 17.97
C LEU A 166 -20.93 -26.99 18.20
N ALA A 167 -21.87 -26.05 18.40
CA ALA A 167 -21.53 -24.66 18.67
C ALA A 167 -20.64 -24.52 19.91
N VAL A 168 -20.96 -25.23 20.99
CA VAL A 168 -20.16 -25.24 22.22
C VAL A 168 -18.74 -25.77 21.94
N VAL A 169 -18.60 -26.85 21.18
CA VAL A 169 -17.29 -27.42 20.83
C VAL A 169 -16.47 -26.43 20.00
N VAL A 170 -17.07 -25.82 18.97
CA VAL A 170 -16.39 -24.83 18.12
C VAL A 170 -15.95 -23.60 18.93
N ILE A 171 -16.82 -23.06 19.77
CA ILE A 171 -16.50 -21.91 20.63
C ILE A 171 -15.39 -22.27 21.62
N TYR A 172 -15.46 -23.45 22.24
CA TYR A 172 -14.41 -23.92 23.16
C TYR A 172 -13.05 -23.99 22.48
N VAL A 173 -12.97 -24.58 21.28
CA VAL A 173 -11.73 -24.66 20.51
C VAL A 173 -11.25 -23.25 20.13
N ALA A 174 -12.14 -22.39 19.63
CA ALA A 174 -11.80 -21.01 19.25
C ALA A 174 -11.22 -20.20 20.41
N VAL A 175 -11.84 -20.26 21.60
CA VAL A 175 -11.35 -19.57 22.81
C VAL A 175 -9.98 -20.09 23.25
N LYS A 176 -9.75 -21.40 23.17
CA LYS A 176 -8.48 -22.03 23.57
C LYS A 176 -7.36 -21.84 22.55
N THR A 177 -7.67 -21.75 21.26
CA THR A 177 -6.68 -21.56 20.20
C THR A 177 -6.22 -20.11 20.06
N ARG A 178 -7.08 -19.14 20.41
CA ARG A 178 -6.77 -17.72 20.29
C ARG A 178 -5.45 -17.33 20.97
N PRO A 179 -5.21 -17.59 22.28
CA PRO A 179 -3.95 -17.19 22.93
C PRO A 179 -2.73 -17.94 22.37
N LEU A 180 -2.90 -19.17 21.85
CA LEU A 180 -1.84 -19.91 21.20
C LEU A 180 -1.48 -19.30 19.84
N SER A 181 -2.47 -18.87 19.08
CA SER A 181 -2.29 -18.16 17.81
C SER A 181 -1.58 -16.82 18.01
N GLU A 182 -1.96 -16.06 19.04
CA GLU A 182 -1.31 -14.78 19.40
C GLU A 182 0.18 -15.02 19.77
N LYS A 183 0.49 -16.06 20.54
CA LYS A 183 1.88 -16.43 20.87
C LYS A 183 2.67 -16.88 19.65
N GLN A 184 2.07 -17.69 18.77
CA GLN A 184 2.69 -18.14 17.53
C GLN A 184 3.04 -16.92 16.66
N GLN A 185 2.08 -15.99 16.48
CA GLN A 185 2.30 -14.79 15.69
C GLN A 185 3.43 -13.91 16.28
N ALA A 186 3.41 -13.66 17.58
CA ALA A 186 4.45 -12.87 18.24
C ALA A 186 5.85 -13.51 18.10
N THR A 187 5.92 -14.85 18.05
CA THR A 187 7.16 -15.56 17.84
C THR A 187 7.62 -15.48 16.38
N LEU A 188 6.69 -15.54 15.43
CA LEU A 188 6.96 -15.35 14.01
C LEU A 188 7.49 -13.93 13.72
N ASP A 189 6.92 -12.92 14.36
CA ASP A 189 7.36 -11.53 14.22
C ASP A 189 8.82 -11.35 14.69
N LYS A 190 9.22 -12.02 15.79
CA LYS A 190 10.61 -12.05 16.23
C LYS A 190 11.54 -12.76 15.24
N ILE A 191 11.11 -13.88 14.65
CA ILE A 191 11.88 -14.57 13.60
C ILE A 191 12.08 -13.63 12.41
N ASN A 192 11.02 -12.96 11.95
CA ASN A 192 11.08 -12.01 10.85
C ASN A 192 12.03 -10.83 11.17
N GLN A 193 12.03 -10.36 12.42
CA GLN A 193 12.95 -9.33 12.88
C GLN A 193 14.40 -9.82 12.79
N TYR A 194 14.70 -11.01 13.31
CA TYR A 194 16.06 -11.58 13.27
C TYR A 194 16.56 -11.80 11.85
N VAL A 195 15.72 -12.32 10.96
CA VAL A 195 16.05 -12.48 9.54
C VAL A 195 16.37 -11.13 8.90
N ARG A 196 15.55 -10.11 9.16
CA ARG A 196 15.79 -8.75 8.64
C ARG A 196 17.07 -8.14 9.16
N GLU A 197 17.32 -8.23 10.48
CA GLU A 197 18.57 -7.77 11.10
C GLU A 197 19.78 -8.47 10.49
N ASN A 198 19.69 -9.77 10.25
CA ASN A 198 20.75 -10.57 9.65
C ASN A 198 21.05 -10.16 8.21
N LEU A 199 20.01 -10.01 7.38
CA LEU A 199 20.17 -9.60 5.98
C LEU A 199 20.73 -8.19 5.84
N MET A 200 20.26 -7.23 6.65
CA MET A 200 20.78 -5.87 6.65
C MET A 200 22.18 -5.77 7.25
N GLY A 201 22.46 -6.57 8.29
CA GLY A 201 23.74 -6.59 9.00
C GLY A 201 24.77 -7.56 8.45
N LEU A 202 24.55 -8.21 7.30
CA LEU A 202 25.41 -9.30 6.80
C LEU A 202 26.91 -8.95 6.76
N ARG A 203 27.24 -7.72 6.32
CA ARG A 203 28.65 -7.26 6.28
C ARG A 203 29.27 -7.17 7.68
N VAL A 204 28.49 -6.74 8.67
CA VAL A 204 28.94 -6.64 10.06
C VAL A 204 29.13 -8.04 10.65
N ILE A 205 28.17 -8.94 10.46
CA ILE A 205 28.25 -10.32 10.94
C ILE A 205 29.50 -11.00 10.39
N ARG A 206 29.76 -10.86 9.08
CA ARG A 206 30.96 -11.40 8.41
C ARG A 206 32.26 -10.78 8.91
N ALA A 207 32.27 -9.43 9.06
CA ALA A 207 33.48 -8.72 9.54
C ALA A 207 33.88 -9.12 10.96
N PHE A 208 32.90 -9.50 11.80
CA PHE A 208 33.14 -9.90 13.18
C PHE A 208 33.12 -11.43 13.40
N ALA A 209 32.97 -12.24 12.30
CA ALA A 209 32.88 -13.71 12.35
C ALA A 209 31.86 -14.23 13.39
N ARG A 210 30.62 -13.65 13.37
CA ARG A 210 29.58 -13.96 14.35
C ARG A 210 28.41 -14.78 13.76
N GLU A 211 28.67 -15.55 12.73
CA GLU A 211 27.68 -16.40 12.05
C GLU A 211 27.07 -17.42 13.01
N GLU A 212 27.92 -18.17 13.73
CA GLU A 212 27.50 -19.20 14.68
C GLU A 212 26.58 -18.63 15.77
N PHE A 213 26.95 -17.47 16.33
CA PHE A 213 26.08 -16.77 17.30
C PHE A 213 24.71 -16.44 16.73
N GLN A 214 24.62 -16.00 15.45
CA GLN A 214 23.35 -15.69 14.82
C GLN A 214 22.54 -16.94 14.49
N GLU A 215 23.20 -18.04 14.12
CA GLU A 215 22.57 -19.34 13.90
C GLU A 215 21.96 -19.88 15.20
N GLU A 216 22.69 -19.86 16.30
CA GLU A 216 22.18 -20.28 17.62
C GLU A 216 20.98 -19.43 18.06
N ARG A 217 21.08 -18.11 17.91
CA ARG A 217 20.00 -17.16 18.24
C ARG A 217 18.74 -17.44 17.43
N PHE A 218 18.89 -17.69 16.12
CA PHE A 218 17.78 -18.04 15.23
C PHE A 218 17.20 -19.40 15.60
N ALA A 219 18.05 -20.44 15.78
CA ALA A 219 17.62 -21.78 16.13
C ALA A 219 16.83 -21.82 17.44
N GLY A 220 17.25 -21.08 18.46
CA GLY A 220 16.53 -20.95 19.72
C GLY A 220 15.13 -20.37 19.53
N GLN A 221 14.99 -19.30 18.76
CA GLN A 221 13.69 -18.68 18.49
C GLN A 221 12.80 -19.57 17.61
N ASN A 222 13.39 -20.25 16.63
CA ASN A 222 12.70 -21.19 15.74
C ASN A 222 12.17 -22.41 16.52
N ALA A 223 12.89 -22.91 17.51
CA ALA A 223 12.42 -23.98 18.40
C ALA A 223 11.18 -23.54 19.21
N VAL A 224 11.18 -22.30 19.73
CA VAL A 224 10.00 -21.75 20.43
C VAL A 224 8.80 -21.60 19.48
N TYR A 225 9.02 -21.17 18.24
CA TYR A 225 7.97 -21.12 17.22
C TYR A 225 7.40 -22.50 16.90
N ALA A 226 8.27 -23.50 16.75
CA ALA A 226 7.88 -24.88 16.47
C ALA A 226 7.04 -25.47 17.62
N ASP A 227 7.40 -25.23 18.90
CA ASP A 227 6.62 -25.67 20.06
C ASP A 227 5.24 -24.99 20.11
N ASN A 228 5.20 -23.65 19.96
CA ASN A 228 3.94 -22.91 19.93
C ASN A 228 3.02 -23.38 18.77
N SER A 229 3.59 -23.61 17.58
CA SER A 229 2.86 -24.11 16.41
C SER A 229 2.34 -25.52 16.64
N ASN A 230 3.15 -26.40 17.24
CA ASN A 230 2.76 -27.78 17.55
C ASN A 230 1.58 -27.81 18.54
N ARG A 231 1.63 -26.98 19.59
CA ARG A 231 0.49 -26.86 20.56
C ARG A 231 -0.77 -26.34 19.88
N LEU A 232 -0.65 -25.32 19.03
CA LEU A 232 -1.76 -24.78 18.28
C LEU A 232 -2.35 -25.82 17.33
N PHE A 233 -1.52 -26.48 16.50
CA PHE A 233 -1.98 -27.45 15.53
C PHE A 233 -2.54 -28.73 16.14
N LYS A 234 -2.02 -29.18 17.28
CA LYS A 234 -2.64 -30.28 18.04
C LYS A 234 -4.06 -29.97 18.48
N LEU A 235 -4.31 -28.74 18.92
CA LEU A 235 -5.65 -28.34 19.35
C LEU A 235 -6.60 -28.08 18.17
N THR A 236 -6.15 -27.37 17.16
CA THR A 236 -6.97 -27.13 15.94
C THR A 236 -7.21 -28.41 15.15
N GLY A 237 -6.23 -29.31 15.10
CA GLY A 237 -6.36 -30.60 14.42
C GLY A 237 -7.40 -31.55 15.03
N LEU A 238 -7.80 -31.32 16.29
CA LEU A 238 -8.91 -32.05 16.90
C LEU A 238 -10.30 -31.62 16.40
N THR A 239 -10.41 -30.44 15.78
CA THR A 239 -11.72 -29.89 15.38
C THR A 239 -12.42 -30.76 14.35
N GLU A 240 -11.72 -31.20 13.30
CA GLU A 240 -12.29 -32.04 12.22
C GLU A 240 -12.70 -33.42 12.72
N PRO A 241 -11.87 -34.19 13.45
CA PRO A 241 -12.30 -35.48 14.02
C PRO A 241 -13.50 -35.34 14.97
N LEU A 242 -13.53 -34.33 15.84
CA LEU A 242 -14.67 -34.10 16.73
C LEU A 242 -15.95 -33.76 15.96
N PHE A 243 -15.85 -32.96 14.91
CA PHE A 243 -16.98 -32.67 14.03
C PHE A 243 -17.53 -33.94 13.36
N VAL A 244 -16.65 -34.76 12.78
CA VAL A 244 -17.04 -36.03 12.17
C VAL A 244 -17.69 -36.98 13.19
N GLN A 245 -17.16 -37.05 14.40
CA GLN A 245 -17.76 -37.89 15.47
C GLN A 245 -19.15 -37.40 15.87
N ILE A 246 -19.39 -36.09 15.95
CA ILE A 246 -20.71 -35.51 16.25
C ILE A 246 -21.69 -35.88 15.13
N ILE A 247 -21.30 -35.78 13.86
CA ILE A 247 -22.14 -36.20 12.72
C ILE A 247 -22.48 -37.67 12.80
N ILE A 248 -21.48 -38.57 13.01
CA ILE A 248 -21.71 -40.00 13.09
C ILE A 248 -22.65 -40.33 14.25
N ALA A 249 -22.41 -39.73 15.42
CA ALA A 249 -23.27 -39.94 16.60
C ALA A 249 -24.70 -39.46 16.33
N MET A 250 -24.89 -38.34 15.65
CA MET A 250 -26.19 -37.83 15.23
C MET A 250 -26.87 -38.82 14.26
N ILE A 251 -26.17 -39.31 13.22
CA ILE A 251 -26.71 -40.26 12.28
C ILE A 251 -27.15 -41.57 12.99
N VAL A 252 -26.32 -42.08 13.87
CA VAL A 252 -26.66 -43.28 14.68
C VAL A 252 -27.91 -43.03 15.53
N ALA A 253 -28.00 -41.87 16.18
CA ALA A 253 -29.19 -41.50 16.96
C ALA A 253 -30.43 -41.39 16.07
N ILE A 254 -30.33 -40.70 14.90
CA ILE A 254 -31.43 -40.58 13.94
C ILE A 254 -31.93 -41.95 13.53
N VAL A 255 -31.04 -42.86 13.12
CA VAL A 255 -31.40 -44.23 12.69
C VAL A 255 -32.04 -45.00 13.84
N TRP A 256 -31.46 -44.89 15.05
CA TRP A 256 -32.01 -45.59 16.24
C TRP A 256 -33.42 -45.12 16.58
N PHE A 257 -33.67 -43.84 16.67
CA PHE A 257 -34.98 -43.30 17.00
C PHE A 257 -35.97 -43.31 15.85
N ALA A 258 -35.54 -43.51 14.59
CA ALA A 258 -36.41 -43.71 13.43
C ALA A 258 -37.04 -45.11 13.33
N LEU A 259 -36.52 -46.10 14.04
CA LEU A 259 -37.00 -47.51 13.96
C LEU A 259 -38.49 -47.63 14.30
N ASP A 260 -38.98 -46.93 15.35
CA ASP A 260 -40.38 -47.02 15.74
C ASP A 260 -41.32 -46.25 14.78
N PRO A 261 -41.04 -45.03 14.35
CA PRO A 261 -41.80 -44.36 13.29
C PRO A 261 -41.88 -45.17 11.96
N ILE A 262 -40.77 -45.82 11.57
CA ILE A 262 -40.76 -46.65 10.36
C ILE A 262 -41.65 -47.90 10.54
N LYS A 263 -41.58 -48.61 11.68
CA LYS A 263 -42.43 -49.77 11.99
C LYS A 263 -43.92 -49.41 12.01
N GLN A 264 -44.24 -48.19 12.48
CA GLN A 264 -45.62 -47.66 12.54
C GLN A 264 -46.09 -47.15 11.18
N GLY A 265 -45.24 -47.08 10.16
CA GLY A 265 -45.58 -46.57 8.82
C GLY A 265 -45.72 -45.05 8.76
N SER A 266 -45.35 -44.31 9.83
CA SER A 266 -45.40 -42.83 9.89
C SER A 266 -44.18 -42.17 9.27
N LEU A 267 -43.09 -42.89 9.01
CA LEU A 267 -41.89 -42.42 8.33
C LEU A 267 -41.47 -43.45 7.27
N GLN A 268 -41.19 -43.02 6.06
CA GLN A 268 -40.68 -43.88 4.99
C GLN A 268 -39.14 -43.94 5.02
N ILE A 269 -38.55 -44.94 4.38
CA ILE A 269 -37.09 -45.15 4.34
C ILE A 269 -36.43 -44.01 3.55
N GLY A 270 -37.04 -43.55 2.45
CA GLY A 270 -36.56 -42.42 1.68
C GLY A 270 -36.56 -41.13 2.48
N ASP A 271 -37.63 -40.88 3.26
CA ASP A 271 -37.71 -39.71 4.15
C ASP A 271 -36.60 -39.71 5.21
N LEU A 272 -36.23 -40.89 5.74
CA LEU A 272 -35.10 -41.06 6.67
C LEU A 272 -33.77 -40.62 6.01
N VAL A 273 -33.52 -41.05 4.79
CA VAL A 273 -32.33 -40.69 4.04
C VAL A 273 -32.27 -39.19 3.81
N ALA A 274 -33.37 -38.58 3.36
CA ALA A 274 -33.45 -37.13 3.18
C ALA A 274 -33.25 -36.38 4.51
N PHE A 275 -33.81 -36.85 5.62
CA PHE A 275 -33.65 -36.28 6.94
C PHE A 275 -32.18 -36.26 7.40
N ILE A 276 -31.44 -37.33 7.15
CA ILE A 276 -29.99 -37.39 7.44
C ILE A 276 -29.23 -36.34 6.61
N GLU A 277 -29.51 -36.22 5.33
CA GLU A 277 -28.87 -35.27 4.44
C GLU A 277 -29.18 -33.80 4.84
N TYR A 278 -30.42 -33.46 5.17
CA TYR A 278 -30.77 -32.13 5.69
C TYR A 278 -30.04 -31.82 7.00
N SER A 279 -29.94 -32.81 7.89
CA SER A 279 -29.23 -32.69 9.16
C SER A 279 -27.73 -32.45 8.95
N PHE A 280 -27.14 -33.14 7.97
CA PHE A 280 -25.76 -32.93 7.57
C PHE A 280 -25.53 -31.50 7.03
N HIS A 281 -26.41 -31.04 6.14
CA HIS A 281 -26.34 -29.69 5.60
C HIS A 281 -26.50 -28.61 6.68
N ALA A 282 -27.38 -28.79 7.67
CA ALA A 282 -27.56 -27.88 8.78
C ALA A 282 -26.28 -27.72 9.62
N LEU A 283 -25.64 -28.87 9.98
CA LEU A 283 -24.39 -28.87 10.74
C LEU A 283 -23.21 -28.29 9.94
N LEU A 284 -23.08 -28.68 8.66
CA LEU A 284 -22.01 -28.18 7.78
C LEU A 284 -22.11 -26.66 7.55
N SER A 285 -23.34 -26.16 7.44
CA SER A 285 -23.58 -24.71 7.32
C SER A 285 -23.10 -23.95 8.54
N PHE A 286 -23.30 -24.48 9.73
CA PHE A 286 -22.78 -23.88 10.96
C PHE A 286 -21.23 -23.80 10.95
N LEU A 287 -20.56 -24.85 10.50
CA LEU A 287 -19.11 -24.87 10.39
C LEU A 287 -18.58 -23.80 9.41
N PHE A 288 -19.21 -23.68 8.23
CA PHE A 288 -18.81 -22.68 7.24
C PHE A 288 -19.06 -21.25 7.72
N LEU A 289 -20.17 -21.00 8.43
CA LEU A 289 -20.44 -19.70 9.02
C LEU A 289 -19.34 -19.31 10.02
N SER A 290 -18.86 -20.26 10.82
CA SER A 290 -17.77 -20.06 11.77
C SER A 290 -16.47 -19.57 11.09
N SER A 291 -16.18 -20.02 9.87
CA SER A 291 -14.97 -19.61 9.13
C SER A 291 -14.97 -18.12 8.79
N LEU A 292 -16.11 -17.53 8.53
CA LEU A 292 -16.24 -16.07 8.27
C LEU A 292 -15.90 -15.25 9.50
N PHE A 293 -16.29 -15.70 10.69
CA PHE A 293 -15.98 -15.02 11.94
C PHE A 293 -14.47 -14.99 12.23
N THR A 294 -13.72 -16.00 11.79
CA THR A 294 -12.26 -16.03 11.97
C THR A 294 -11.53 -15.03 11.07
N MET A 295 -12.08 -14.72 9.90
CA MET A 295 -11.50 -13.74 8.97
C MET A 295 -11.84 -12.29 9.35
N TYR A 296 -12.97 -12.08 10.04
CA TYR A 296 -13.50 -10.76 10.35
C TYR A 296 -12.51 -9.82 11.06
N PRO A 297 -11.79 -10.20 12.15
CA PRO A 297 -10.90 -9.29 12.86
C PRO A 297 -9.79 -8.73 11.97
N ARG A 298 -9.16 -9.58 11.17
CA ARG A 298 -8.10 -9.19 10.23
C ARG A 298 -8.63 -8.22 9.18
N THR A 299 -9.80 -8.51 8.62
CA THR A 299 -10.45 -7.66 7.62
C THR A 299 -10.87 -6.32 8.19
N ALA A 300 -11.34 -6.29 9.45
CA ALA A 300 -11.71 -5.05 10.13
C ALA A 300 -10.49 -4.12 10.29
N VAL A 301 -9.33 -4.65 10.70
CA VAL A 301 -8.09 -3.88 10.81
C VAL A 301 -7.63 -3.35 9.44
N SER A 302 -7.62 -4.21 8.41
CA SER A 302 -7.25 -3.78 7.06
C SER A 302 -8.21 -2.72 6.51
N SER A 303 -9.50 -2.86 6.77
CA SER A 303 -10.52 -1.87 6.38
C SER A 303 -10.31 -0.51 7.06
N GLU A 304 -9.95 -0.50 8.34
CA GLU A 304 -9.68 0.74 9.08
C GLU A 304 -8.43 1.44 8.55
N ARG A 305 -7.37 0.69 8.24
CA ARG A 305 -6.15 1.24 7.64
C ARG A 305 -6.40 1.88 6.27
N LEU A 306 -7.24 1.27 5.43
CA LEU A 306 -7.59 1.83 4.13
C LEU A 306 -8.45 3.08 4.29
N LYS A 307 -9.39 3.05 5.24
CA LYS A 307 -10.24 4.18 5.57
C LYS A 307 -9.44 5.37 6.10
N GLU A 308 -8.42 5.12 6.94
CA GLU A 308 -7.49 6.14 7.43
C GLU A 308 -6.83 6.89 6.26
N VAL A 309 -6.38 6.19 5.21
CA VAL A 309 -5.83 6.83 4.01
C VAL A 309 -6.88 7.67 3.30
N MET A 310 -8.09 7.14 3.09
CA MET A 310 -9.13 7.86 2.36
C MET A 310 -9.66 9.10 3.08
N GLU A 311 -9.70 9.06 4.40
CA GLU A 311 -10.24 10.13 5.25
C GLU A 311 -9.17 11.11 5.76
N MET A 312 -7.89 10.82 5.52
CA MET A 312 -6.81 11.71 5.96
C MET A 312 -6.95 13.08 5.30
N PRO A 313 -7.01 14.16 6.08
CA PRO A 313 -7.06 15.51 5.55
C PRO A 313 -5.76 15.82 4.80
N ILE A 314 -5.87 16.49 3.66
CA ILE A 314 -4.74 16.95 2.86
C ILE A 314 -4.29 18.28 3.46
N SER A 315 -3.01 18.37 3.82
CA SER A 315 -2.45 19.58 4.43
C SER A 315 -2.25 20.71 3.43
N ILE A 316 -2.04 20.40 2.14
CA ILE A 316 -1.80 21.37 1.07
C ILE A 316 -2.86 21.23 -0.01
N ASP A 317 -3.71 22.24 -0.11
CA ASP A 317 -4.73 22.32 -1.16
C ASP A 317 -4.08 22.62 -2.53
N SER A 318 -4.53 21.92 -3.57
CA SER A 318 -4.12 22.16 -4.97
C SER A 318 -4.54 23.54 -5.50
N ASN A 319 -5.51 24.20 -4.85
CA ASN A 319 -6.08 25.48 -5.21
C ASN A 319 -6.42 25.60 -6.71
N GLU A 320 -7.30 24.74 -7.20
CA GLU A 320 -7.66 24.66 -8.63
C GLU A 320 -8.15 25.99 -9.22
N GLY A 321 -8.72 26.88 -8.39
CA GLY A 321 -9.16 28.23 -8.76
C GLY A 321 -8.06 29.29 -8.70
N GLY A 322 -6.85 28.93 -8.24
CA GLY A 322 -5.74 29.85 -8.03
C GLY A 322 -5.12 30.42 -9.30
N ILE A 323 -4.18 31.33 -9.11
CA ILE A 323 -3.48 32.04 -10.18
C ILE A 323 -2.67 31.05 -11.01
N ARG A 324 -2.76 31.17 -12.33
CA ARG A 324 -2.11 30.26 -13.29
C ARG A 324 -0.89 30.88 -13.94
N GLU A 325 -0.94 32.16 -14.26
CA GLU A 325 0.11 32.90 -14.97
C GLU A 325 0.36 34.25 -14.32
N THR A 326 1.57 34.77 -14.43
CA THR A 326 2.00 36.06 -13.92
C THR A 326 2.73 36.82 -15.03
N GLU A 327 2.74 38.14 -14.96
CA GLU A 327 3.43 39.00 -15.94
C GLU A 327 4.96 38.99 -15.73
N THR A 328 5.41 38.81 -14.49
CA THR A 328 6.82 38.68 -14.13
C THR A 328 7.24 37.24 -14.06
N HIS A 329 8.53 36.95 -14.26
CA HIS A 329 9.07 35.58 -14.27
C HIS A 329 10.36 35.51 -13.47
N GLY A 330 10.38 34.63 -12.47
CA GLY A 330 11.58 34.27 -11.72
C GLY A 330 11.89 35.17 -10.51
N TYR A 331 11.01 36.13 -10.11
CA TYR A 331 11.18 36.90 -8.88
C TYR A 331 10.74 36.08 -7.67
N LEU A 332 11.59 35.97 -6.65
CA LEU A 332 11.31 35.27 -5.39
C LEU A 332 11.51 36.19 -4.21
N GLU A 333 10.58 36.19 -3.26
CA GLU A 333 10.63 36.96 -2.04
C GLU A 333 10.17 36.19 -0.82
N PHE A 334 10.95 36.21 0.24
CA PHE A 334 10.61 35.72 1.58
C PHE A 334 10.36 36.93 2.49
N GLU A 335 9.18 36.98 3.12
CA GLU A 335 8.77 38.05 4.03
C GLU A 335 8.52 37.48 5.43
N ASN A 336 9.48 37.70 6.34
CA ASN A 336 9.40 37.28 7.77
C ASN A 336 8.96 35.82 7.96
N VAL A 337 9.53 34.91 7.18
CA VAL A 337 9.13 33.51 7.15
C VAL A 337 9.64 32.78 8.38
N THR A 338 8.70 32.21 9.14
CA THR A 338 8.98 31.24 10.22
C THR A 338 8.33 29.92 9.84
N PHE A 339 9.07 28.82 10.01
CA PHE A 339 8.60 27.48 9.65
C PHE A 339 8.93 26.45 10.72
N ALA A 340 7.92 25.68 11.11
CA ALA A 340 8.03 24.45 11.88
C ALA A 340 7.37 23.29 11.12
N TYR A 341 7.93 22.10 11.22
CA TYR A 341 7.28 20.92 10.64
C TYR A 341 5.96 20.63 11.34
N PRO A 342 4.96 20.09 10.63
CA PRO A 342 3.69 19.72 11.23
C PRO A 342 3.86 18.74 12.41
N GLY A 343 3.31 19.12 13.57
CA GLY A 343 3.47 18.38 14.84
C GLY A 343 4.60 18.87 15.74
N GLU A 344 5.49 19.75 15.28
CA GLU A 344 6.61 20.33 16.03
C GLU A 344 6.52 21.87 16.11
N THR A 345 5.32 22.40 16.23
CA THR A 345 5.05 23.86 16.18
C THR A 345 5.77 24.68 17.25
N GLU A 346 6.18 24.07 18.36
CA GLU A 346 6.91 24.73 19.44
C GLU A 346 8.40 24.94 19.13
N ASN A 347 8.94 24.20 18.13
CA ASN A 347 10.36 24.26 17.75
C ASN A 347 10.50 24.58 16.26
N PRO A 348 10.38 25.85 15.85
CA PRO A 348 10.58 26.24 14.46
C PRO A 348 11.99 25.90 13.97
N VAL A 349 12.08 25.44 12.73
CA VAL A 349 13.36 25.15 12.05
C VAL A 349 13.90 26.40 11.35
N LEU A 350 13.02 27.34 10.98
CA LEU A 350 13.37 28.62 10.38
C LEU A 350 12.70 29.74 11.18
N HIS A 351 13.47 30.83 11.46
CA HIS A 351 13.05 31.97 12.24
C HIS A 351 13.21 33.26 11.45
N ASN A 352 12.12 33.95 11.17
CA ASN A 352 12.08 35.30 10.62
C ASN A 352 12.99 35.48 9.38
N ILE A 353 12.95 34.55 8.44
CA ILE A 353 13.75 34.58 7.21
C ILE A 353 13.18 35.62 6.24
N SER A 354 14.02 36.58 5.81
CA SER A 354 13.64 37.59 4.84
C SER A 354 14.77 37.81 3.83
N PHE A 355 14.50 37.62 2.56
CA PHE A 355 15.39 37.90 1.43
C PHE A 355 14.59 37.99 0.13
N CYS A 356 15.22 38.50 -0.92
CA CYS A 356 14.67 38.50 -2.27
C CYS A 356 15.73 38.03 -3.28
N ALA A 357 15.27 37.42 -4.37
CA ALA A 357 16.06 37.01 -5.52
C ALA A 357 15.43 37.56 -6.79
N LYS A 358 16.23 38.12 -7.68
CA LYS A 358 15.77 38.66 -8.96
C LYS A 358 16.08 37.71 -10.10
N PRO A 359 15.32 37.79 -11.20
CA PRO A 359 15.64 37.03 -12.41
C PRO A 359 17.11 37.23 -12.84
N GLY A 360 17.79 36.13 -13.15
CA GLY A 360 19.22 36.11 -13.51
C GLY A 360 20.20 36.09 -12.33
N GLU A 361 19.73 36.27 -11.07
CA GLU A 361 20.57 36.17 -9.87
C GLU A 361 20.76 34.72 -9.40
N THR A 362 21.97 34.44 -8.94
CA THR A 362 22.30 33.19 -8.23
C THR A 362 22.44 33.46 -6.75
N ILE A 363 21.56 32.88 -5.93
CA ILE A 363 21.63 32.94 -4.47
C ILE A 363 22.08 31.59 -3.92
N ALA A 364 23.10 31.61 -3.07
CA ALA A 364 23.59 30.43 -2.41
C ALA A 364 23.27 30.44 -0.91
N PHE A 365 22.97 29.26 -0.38
CA PHE A 365 22.73 29.03 1.04
C PHE A 365 23.80 28.10 1.60
N ILE A 366 24.49 28.55 2.65
CA ILE A 366 25.51 27.82 3.37
C ILE A 366 25.26 27.87 4.88
N GLY A 367 25.81 26.91 5.62
CA GLY A 367 25.69 26.82 7.07
C GLY A 367 25.90 25.38 7.56
N SER A 368 25.92 25.18 8.86
CA SER A 368 26.08 23.87 9.50
C SER A 368 24.97 22.88 9.10
N THR A 369 25.24 21.59 9.30
CA THR A 369 24.20 20.56 9.16
C THR A 369 23.08 20.82 10.16
N GLY A 370 21.81 20.80 9.71
CA GLY A 370 20.67 21.12 10.57
C GLY A 370 20.32 22.61 10.67
N SER A 371 21.01 23.53 9.96
CA SER A 371 20.70 24.97 9.98
C SER A 371 19.44 25.36 9.21
N GLY A 372 18.68 24.43 8.62
CA GLY A 372 17.41 24.71 7.94
C GLY A 372 17.48 24.94 6.43
N LYS A 373 18.66 24.79 5.77
CA LYS A 373 18.85 25.08 4.33
C LYS A 373 17.89 24.32 3.42
N SER A 374 17.80 23.00 3.54
CA SER A 374 16.90 22.18 2.73
C SER A 374 15.44 22.48 3.04
N SER A 375 15.09 22.73 4.31
CA SER A 375 13.75 23.13 4.71
C SER A 375 13.34 24.43 4.03
N LEU A 376 14.23 25.44 3.96
CA LEU A 376 13.98 26.71 3.31
C LEU A 376 13.61 26.54 1.83
N VAL A 377 14.41 25.78 1.07
CA VAL A 377 14.17 25.64 -0.37
C VAL A 377 12.98 24.75 -0.69
N GLN A 378 12.57 23.85 0.21
CA GLN A 378 11.38 23.01 0.07
C GLN A 378 10.06 23.77 0.23
N LEU A 379 10.08 24.94 0.86
CA LEU A 379 8.90 25.80 0.99
C LEU A 379 8.53 26.48 -0.33
N ILE A 380 9.49 26.70 -1.23
CA ILE A 380 9.27 27.42 -2.50
C ILE A 380 8.32 26.66 -3.43
N PRO A 381 8.50 25.34 -3.70
CA PRO A 381 7.54 24.54 -4.47
C PRO A 381 6.29 24.17 -3.66
N ARG A 382 6.14 24.75 -2.47
CA ARG A 382 5.05 24.50 -1.54
C ARG A 382 4.91 23.00 -1.23
N PHE A 383 6.03 22.39 -0.77
CA PHE A 383 5.97 21.03 -0.19
C PHE A 383 5.43 21.06 1.23
N TYR A 384 5.59 22.21 1.90
CA TYR A 384 5.01 22.58 3.19
C TYR A 384 4.55 24.03 3.12
N ASP A 385 3.55 24.42 3.90
CA ASP A 385 3.14 25.79 4.10
C ASP A 385 3.93 26.42 5.28
N VAL A 386 4.19 27.73 5.19
CA VAL A 386 4.88 28.46 6.25
C VAL A 386 4.00 28.60 7.49
N THR A 387 4.63 28.62 8.68
CA THR A 387 3.92 28.85 9.95
C THR A 387 3.55 30.30 10.12
N LEU A 388 4.49 31.23 9.82
CA LEU A 388 4.28 32.67 9.83
C LEU A 388 4.99 33.28 8.62
N GLY A 389 4.54 34.46 8.18
CA GLY A 389 5.11 35.16 7.04
C GLY A 389 4.53 34.70 5.71
N LYS A 390 5.23 35.07 4.63
CA LYS A 390 4.80 34.78 3.25
C LYS A 390 6.01 34.49 2.36
N ILE A 391 5.80 33.62 1.39
CA ILE A 391 6.72 33.38 0.27
C ILE A 391 6.00 33.81 -0.99
N LYS A 392 6.61 34.73 -1.76
CA LYS A 392 6.04 35.19 -3.02
C LYS A 392 6.92 34.77 -4.18
N VAL A 393 6.30 34.24 -5.20
CA VAL A 393 6.88 33.99 -6.53
C VAL A 393 6.22 34.96 -7.49
N ASP A 394 7.01 35.74 -8.22
CA ASP A 394 6.51 36.75 -9.15
C ASP A 394 5.50 37.76 -8.52
N GLY A 395 5.72 38.10 -7.25
CA GLY A 395 4.87 39.01 -6.49
C GLY A 395 3.60 38.41 -5.90
N VAL A 396 3.31 37.14 -6.18
CA VAL A 396 2.11 36.41 -5.71
C VAL A 396 2.50 35.39 -4.63
N ASP A 397 1.73 35.34 -3.53
CA ASP A 397 1.92 34.36 -2.47
C ASP A 397 1.77 32.92 -3.04
N VAL A 398 2.69 32.04 -2.69
CA VAL A 398 2.69 30.63 -3.18
C VAL A 398 1.39 29.89 -2.86
N ARG A 399 0.65 30.34 -1.84
CA ARG A 399 -0.65 29.78 -1.44
C ARG A 399 -1.80 30.19 -2.37
N ASP A 400 -1.65 31.31 -3.07
CA ASP A 400 -2.67 31.83 -4.00
C ASP A 400 -2.55 31.26 -5.42
N TYR A 401 -1.44 30.59 -5.71
CA TYR A 401 -1.26 29.87 -6.97
C TYR A 401 -2.08 28.60 -7.04
N ARG A 402 -2.50 28.24 -8.26
CA ARG A 402 -2.78 26.86 -8.58
C ARG A 402 -1.47 26.06 -8.46
N LEU A 403 -1.44 25.04 -7.58
CA LEU A 403 -0.22 24.34 -7.21
C LEU A 403 0.58 23.79 -8.42
N LYS A 404 -0.13 23.29 -9.44
CA LYS A 404 0.48 22.82 -10.69
C LYS A 404 1.20 23.95 -11.42
N SER A 405 0.61 25.16 -11.47
CA SER A 405 1.19 26.33 -12.15
C SER A 405 2.43 26.86 -11.40
N LEU A 406 2.38 26.91 -10.08
CA LEU A 406 3.55 27.24 -9.27
C LEU A 406 4.71 26.28 -9.54
N ARG A 407 4.44 24.97 -9.46
CA ARG A 407 5.46 23.94 -9.67
C ARG A 407 5.98 23.87 -11.10
N GLN A 408 5.22 24.32 -12.10
CA GLN A 408 5.70 24.45 -13.48
C GLN A 408 6.82 25.50 -13.60
N LYS A 409 6.77 26.57 -12.83
CA LYS A 409 7.79 27.65 -12.79
C LYS A 409 9.10 27.23 -12.10
N ILE A 410 9.11 26.10 -11.38
CA ILE A 410 10.22 25.69 -10.51
C ILE A 410 10.84 24.39 -11.01
N GLY A 411 12.15 24.39 -11.23
CA GLY A 411 12.97 23.20 -11.45
C GLY A 411 13.66 22.79 -10.16
N PHE A 412 13.17 21.76 -9.48
CA PHE A 412 13.72 21.30 -8.20
C PHE A 412 14.62 20.09 -8.40
N ILE A 413 15.87 20.20 -7.97
CA ILE A 413 16.87 19.12 -8.02
C ILE A 413 17.19 18.70 -6.57
N PRO A 414 16.68 17.55 -6.11
CA PRO A 414 16.86 17.13 -4.73
C PRO A 414 18.28 16.65 -4.43
N GLN A 415 18.65 16.66 -3.17
CA GLN A 415 19.94 16.17 -2.69
C GLN A 415 20.18 14.71 -3.10
N LYS A 416 19.17 13.86 -2.96
CA LYS A 416 19.23 12.45 -3.41
C LYS A 416 18.47 12.30 -4.73
N ALA A 417 19.22 12.11 -5.82
CA ALA A 417 18.60 11.90 -7.14
C ALA A 417 17.78 10.62 -7.17
N LEU A 418 16.50 10.76 -7.52
CA LEU A 418 15.59 9.65 -7.76
C LEU A 418 15.31 9.52 -9.26
N LEU A 419 15.54 8.32 -9.79
CA LEU A 419 15.23 7.96 -11.17
C LEU A 419 14.18 6.86 -11.20
N PHE A 420 13.27 6.96 -12.16
CA PHE A 420 12.23 5.96 -12.36
C PHE A 420 12.72 4.83 -13.26
N THR A 421 12.15 3.65 -13.09
CA THR A 421 12.36 2.54 -14.02
C THR A 421 11.85 2.94 -15.40
N GLY A 422 12.66 2.66 -16.43
CA GLY A 422 12.39 3.08 -17.80
C GLY A 422 13.67 3.53 -18.49
N THR A 423 13.59 4.18 -19.64
CA THR A 423 14.77 4.63 -20.39
C THR A 423 15.37 5.93 -19.82
N ILE A 424 16.61 6.22 -20.17
CA ILE A 424 17.24 7.52 -19.87
C ILE A 424 16.41 8.67 -20.49
N ALA A 425 15.96 8.50 -21.73
CA ALA A 425 15.13 9.49 -22.42
C ALA A 425 13.83 9.78 -21.67
N GLU A 426 13.11 8.74 -21.20
CA GLU A 426 11.87 8.90 -20.42
C GLU A 426 12.14 9.63 -19.12
N ASN A 427 13.22 9.30 -18.44
CA ASN A 427 13.61 9.98 -17.20
C ASN A 427 13.91 11.47 -17.38
N ILE A 428 14.55 11.86 -18.48
CA ILE A 428 14.80 13.28 -18.79
C ILE A 428 13.50 13.97 -19.23
N ARG A 429 12.70 13.33 -20.11
CA ARG A 429 11.39 13.84 -20.56
C ARG A 429 10.37 14.03 -19.44
N TYR A 430 10.59 13.44 -18.28
CA TYR A 430 9.76 13.71 -17.13
C TYR A 430 9.67 15.21 -16.75
N GLY A 431 10.70 15.99 -17.10
CA GLY A 431 10.70 17.45 -17.01
C GLY A 431 9.85 18.14 -18.08
N LYS A 432 9.77 17.58 -19.29
CA LYS A 432 9.03 18.09 -20.45
C LYS A 432 8.66 16.93 -21.37
N GLU A 433 7.39 16.51 -21.35
CA GLU A 433 6.89 15.31 -22.00
C GLU A 433 7.08 15.35 -23.55
N ASP A 434 6.83 16.50 -24.17
CA ASP A 434 6.89 16.76 -25.60
C ASP A 434 8.32 17.14 -26.10
N ALA A 435 9.34 16.96 -25.26
CA ALA A 435 10.73 17.30 -25.62
C ALA A 435 11.24 16.51 -26.82
N SER A 436 11.80 17.24 -27.79
CA SER A 436 12.43 16.63 -28.97
C SER A 436 13.74 15.91 -28.63
N HIS A 437 14.26 15.10 -29.55
CA HIS A 437 15.60 14.51 -29.41
C HIS A 437 16.69 15.56 -29.28
N LYS A 438 16.54 16.71 -29.95
CA LYS A 438 17.48 17.82 -29.83
C LYS A 438 17.50 18.41 -28.44
N ASP A 439 16.30 18.57 -27.82
CA ASP A 439 16.17 19.08 -26.45
C ASP A 439 16.81 18.11 -25.45
N LEU A 440 16.63 16.78 -25.65
CA LEU A 440 17.29 15.76 -24.83
C LEU A 440 18.81 15.86 -24.88
N HIS A 441 19.38 15.98 -26.08
CA HIS A 441 20.82 16.10 -26.25
C HIS A 441 21.36 17.40 -25.63
N GLN A 442 20.64 18.51 -25.79
CA GLN A 442 21.02 19.79 -25.20
C GLN A 442 20.98 19.72 -23.67
N ALA A 443 19.93 19.19 -23.09
CA ALA A 443 19.81 19.03 -21.64
C ALA A 443 20.89 18.11 -21.06
N ALA A 444 21.19 17.00 -21.77
CA ALA A 444 22.25 16.09 -21.37
C ALA A 444 23.66 16.73 -21.51
N ASP A 445 23.91 17.55 -22.50
CA ASP A 445 25.18 18.29 -22.68
C ASP A 445 25.38 19.30 -21.56
N VAL A 446 24.37 20.12 -21.27
CA VAL A 446 24.40 21.07 -20.14
C VAL A 446 24.65 20.36 -18.81
N ALA A 447 23.97 19.25 -18.56
CA ALA A 447 24.12 18.45 -17.35
C ALA A 447 25.39 17.59 -17.31
N GLN A 448 26.28 17.69 -18.30
CA GLN A 448 27.49 16.85 -18.44
C GLN A 448 27.16 15.35 -18.42
N ALA A 449 25.99 14.99 -18.92
CA ALA A 449 25.50 13.61 -18.97
C ALA A 449 25.74 12.96 -20.34
N LYS A 450 25.96 13.75 -21.39
CA LYS A 450 26.04 13.28 -22.78
C LYS A 450 27.05 12.17 -22.99
N ASP A 451 28.29 12.37 -22.53
CA ASP A 451 29.39 11.42 -22.75
C ASP A 451 29.10 10.03 -22.20
N PHE A 452 28.59 9.94 -20.95
CA PHE A 452 28.28 8.64 -20.38
C PHE A 452 27.01 8.01 -20.97
N ILE A 453 26.07 8.81 -21.49
CA ILE A 453 24.90 8.30 -22.20
C ILE A 453 25.33 7.70 -23.55
N GLU A 454 26.10 8.45 -24.33
CA GLU A 454 26.57 8.01 -25.66
C GLU A 454 27.59 6.86 -25.59
N SER A 455 28.28 6.68 -24.46
CA SER A 455 29.17 5.52 -24.25
C SER A 455 28.41 4.19 -24.04
N ARG A 456 27.10 4.24 -23.86
CA ARG A 456 26.27 3.04 -23.74
C ARG A 456 25.77 2.57 -25.09
N GLU A 457 25.65 1.25 -25.26
CA GLU A 457 25.24 0.65 -26.56
C GLU A 457 23.89 1.22 -27.04
N GLU A 458 22.94 1.43 -26.16
CA GLU A 458 21.60 1.93 -26.49
C GLU A 458 21.45 3.45 -26.30
N GLY A 459 22.49 4.17 -25.86
CA GLY A 459 22.48 5.61 -25.67
C GLY A 459 21.30 6.06 -24.75
N PHE A 460 20.47 6.96 -25.25
CA PHE A 460 19.27 7.45 -24.56
C PHE A 460 18.18 6.39 -24.36
N ALA A 461 18.18 5.29 -25.13
CA ALA A 461 17.26 4.18 -24.96
C ALA A 461 17.69 3.20 -23.85
N THR A 462 18.88 3.38 -23.28
CA THR A 462 19.37 2.53 -22.18
C THR A 462 18.36 2.47 -21.03
N HIS A 463 18.00 1.25 -20.64
CA HIS A 463 17.05 1.01 -19.57
C HIS A 463 17.67 1.20 -18.18
N LEU A 464 16.99 1.94 -17.33
CA LEU A 464 17.33 2.17 -15.92
C LEU A 464 16.55 1.21 -15.03
N ALA A 465 17.26 0.55 -14.14
CA ALA A 465 16.65 -0.25 -13.07
C ALA A 465 15.99 0.66 -11.99
N GLU A 466 15.23 0.07 -11.11
CA GLU A 466 14.56 0.77 -10.01
C GLU A 466 15.54 1.64 -9.21
N GLY A 467 15.17 2.92 -9.04
CA GLY A 467 16.00 3.92 -8.39
C GLY A 467 17.32 4.19 -9.12
N GLY A 468 17.46 3.78 -10.38
CA GLY A 468 18.70 3.91 -11.16
C GLY A 468 19.86 3.12 -10.55
N SER A 469 19.61 1.95 -9.93
CA SER A 469 20.64 1.17 -9.23
C SER A 469 21.82 0.72 -10.11
N ASN A 470 21.63 0.75 -11.43
CA ASN A 470 22.68 0.48 -12.44
C ASN A 470 23.50 1.71 -12.84
N LEU A 471 23.38 2.84 -12.11
CA LEU A 471 24.14 4.07 -12.31
C LEU A 471 24.93 4.45 -11.07
N SER A 472 26.06 5.16 -11.25
CA SER A 472 26.78 5.79 -10.15
C SER A 472 26.01 6.99 -9.59
N GLY A 473 26.31 7.40 -8.34
CA GLY A 473 25.66 8.56 -7.70
C GLY A 473 25.77 9.85 -8.54
N GLY A 474 26.96 10.15 -9.09
CA GLY A 474 27.16 11.31 -9.96
C GLY A 474 26.42 11.20 -11.31
N GLN A 475 26.26 9.99 -11.89
CA GLN A 475 25.45 9.80 -13.09
C GLN A 475 23.96 10.06 -12.81
N LYS A 476 23.43 9.55 -11.68
CA LYS A 476 22.04 9.83 -11.27
C LYS A 476 21.81 11.33 -11.10
N GLN A 477 22.74 12.02 -10.44
CA GLN A 477 22.61 13.44 -10.17
C GLN A 477 22.61 14.25 -11.49
N ARG A 478 23.50 13.93 -12.43
CA ARG A 478 23.52 14.57 -13.75
C ARG A 478 22.23 14.36 -14.54
N LEU A 479 21.61 13.17 -14.48
CA LEU A 479 20.30 12.94 -15.10
C LEU A 479 19.18 13.73 -14.39
N SER A 480 19.23 13.86 -13.07
CA SER A 480 18.28 14.69 -12.32
C SER A 480 18.41 16.17 -12.71
N ILE A 481 19.64 16.65 -12.92
CA ILE A 481 19.90 18.01 -13.42
C ILE A 481 19.39 18.16 -14.87
N ALA A 482 19.65 17.20 -15.76
CA ALA A 482 19.13 17.21 -17.13
C ALA A 482 17.60 17.30 -17.18
N ARG A 483 16.91 16.58 -16.27
CA ARG A 483 15.45 16.65 -16.09
C ARG A 483 14.95 18.06 -15.71
N ALA A 484 15.70 18.78 -14.88
CA ALA A 484 15.36 20.16 -14.54
C ALA A 484 15.68 21.13 -15.66
N VAL A 485 16.81 20.95 -16.34
CA VAL A 485 17.24 21.81 -17.47
C VAL A 485 16.27 21.72 -18.64
N ILE A 486 15.81 20.52 -19.02
CA ILE A 486 14.88 20.35 -20.15
C ILE A 486 13.53 21.03 -19.92
N LYS A 487 13.14 21.21 -18.65
CA LYS A 487 11.92 21.89 -18.23
C LYS A 487 11.98 23.38 -18.52
N ASN A 488 13.18 24.00 -18.51
CA ASN A 488 13.43 25.42 -18.66
C ASN A 488 12.55 26.29 -17.74
N PRO A 489 12.64 26.13 -16.42
CA PRO A 489 11.80 26.83 -15.43
C PRO A 489 12.30 28.27 -15.19
N ASP A 490 11.44 29.11 -14.57
CA ASP A 490 11.77 30.47 -14.13
C ASP A 490 12.71 30.46 -12.90
N ILE A 491 12.66 29.43 -12.06
CA ILE A 491 13.45 29.28 -10.84
C ILE A 491 14.06 27.88 -10.79
N TYR A 492 15.38 27.80 -10.67
CA TYR A 492 16.11 26.55 -10.42
C TYR A 492 16.47 26.44 -8.94
N ILE A 493 16.24 25.27 -8.34
CA ILE A 493 16.60 24.95 -6.95
C ILE A 493 17.49 23.72 -6.93
N PHE A 494 18.73 23.90 -6.50
CA PHE A 494 19.71 22.83 -6.30
C PHE A 494 19.89 22.57 -4.81
N ASP A 495 19.28 21.51 -4.29
CA ASP A 495 19.42 21.12 -2.88
C ASP A 495 20.61 20.15 -2.74
N ASP A 496 21.79 20.69 -2.41
CA ASP A 496 23.08 19.97 -2.25
C ASP A 496 23.42 19.02 -3.42
N SER A 497 22.98 19.40 -4.63
CA SER A 497 22.98 18.51 -5.80
C SER A 497 24.36 18.34 -6.45
N PHE A 498 25.34 19.15 -6.07
CA PHE A 498 26.69 19.11 -6.62
C PHE A 498 27.66 18.24 -5.78
N SER A 499 27.29 17.89 -4.57
CA SER A 499 28.16 17.15 -3.63
C SER A 499 28.57 15.76 -4.11
N ALA A 500 27.75 15.12 -4.96
CA ALA A 500 28.02 13.80 -5.57
C ALA A 500 28.90 13.85 -6.83
N LEU A 501 29.30 15.06 -7.27
CA LEU A 501 30.11 15.27 -8.48
C LEU A 501 31.58 15.48 -8.10
N ASP A 502 32.47 15.09 -9.01
CA ASP A 502 33.87 15.46 -8.93
C ASP A 502 34.07 16.96 -9.27
N TYR A 503 35.12 17.54 -8.76
CA TYR A 503 35.40 18.98 -8.89
C TYR A 503 35.42 19.48 -10.33
N ARG A 504 35.98 18.70 -11.27
CA ARG A 504 36.07 19.07 -12.68
C ARG A 504 34.69 19.10 -13.33
N THR A 505 33.90 18.06 -13.13
CA THR A 505 32.54 17.96 -13.64
C THR A 505 31.64 19.03 -13.03
N ASP A 506 31.74 19.31 -11.73
CA ASP A 506 31.01 20.40 -11.05
C ASP A 506 31.31 21.78 -11.67
N ALA A 507 32.60 22.10 -11.85
CA ALA A 507 33.00 23.41 -12.43
C ALA A 507 32.49 23.61 -13.87
N ILE A 508 32.59 22.55 -14.71
CA ILE A 508 32.11 22.62 -16.09
C ILE A 508 30.59 22.74 -16.13
N LEU A 509 29.89 21.94 -15.32
CA LEU A 509 28.44 21.94 -15.22
C LEU A 509 27.92 23.34 -14.80
N ARG A 510 28.47 23.96 -13.77
CA ARG A 510 28.06 25.30 -13.31
C ARG A 510 28.27 26.35 -14.40
N ARG A 511 29.37 26.27 -15.13
CA ARG A 511 29.62 27.18 -16.28
C ARG A 511 28.54 27.02 -17.35
N ARG A 512 28.20 25.78 -17.72
CA ARG A 512 27.16 25.49 -18.71
C ARG A 512 25.76 25.88 -18.20
N LEU A 513 25.47 25.65 -16.93
CA LEU A 513 24.22 26.09 -16.33
C LEU A 513 24.06 27.60 -16.41
N LYS A 514 25.11 28.40 -16.11
CA LYS A 514 25.06 29.84 -16.17
C LYS A 514 24.69 30.37 -17.57
N GLU A 515 25.07 29.63 -18.65
CA GLU A 515 24.69 30.00 -20.02
C GLU A 515 23.18 29.84 -20.28
N VAL A 516 22.52 28.86 -19.68
CA VAL A 516 21.08 28.57 -19.89
C VAL A 516 20.17 29.18 -18.84
N THR A 517 20.71 29.65 -17.71
CA THR A 517 19.93 30.24 -16.59
C THR A 517 20.02 31.77 -16.52
N GLN A 518 20.49 32.45 -17.57
CA GLN A 518 20.70 33.91 -17.59
C GLN A 518 19.46 34.74 -17.21
N ASN A 519 18.27 34.22 -17.54
CA ASN A 519 17.00 34.89 -17.27
C ASN A 519 16.22 34.20 -16.12
N ALA A 520 16.79 33.21 -15.48
CA ALA A 520 16.16 32.43 -14.41
C ALA A 520 16.86 32.70 -13.07
N THR A 521 16.12 32.66 -12.01
CA THR A 521 16.69 32.70 -10.65
C THR A 521 17.27 31.33 -10.29
N VAL A 522 18.47 31.31 -9.76
CA VAL A 522 19.15 30.07 -9.34
C VAL A 522 19.38 30.08 -7.84
N LEU A 523 18.88 29.08 -7.16
CA LEU A 523 19.06 28.84 -5.74
C LEU A 523 19.92 27.62 -5.51
N ILE A 524 21.03 27.76 -4.79
CA ILE A 524 21.99 26.69 -4.54
C ILE A 524 22.15 26.48 -3.04
N VAL A 525 21.69 25.34 -2.53
CA VAL A 525 22.10 24.88 -1.22
C VAL A 525 23.40 24.09 -1.38
N ALA A 526 24.46 24.50 -0.70
CA ALA A 526 25.74 23.82 -0.77
C ALA A 526 26.38 23.64 0.60
N GLN A 527 27.19 22.60 0.70
CA GLN A 527 28.07 22.35 1.83
C GLN A 527 29.51 22.77 1.52
N ARG A 528 29.85 22.95 0.23
CA ARG A 528 31.20 23.31 -0.23
C ARG A 528 31.23 24.79 -0.63
N VAL A 529 32.17 25.54 -0.05
CA VAL A 529 32.37 26.96 -0.39
C VAL A 529 32.75 27.12 -1.85
N GLY A 530 33.61 26.23 -2.40
CA GLY A 530 34.02 26.26 -3.81
C GLY A 530 32.86 26.17 -4.82
N THR A 531 31.70 25.66 -4.40
CA THR A 531 30.50 25.58 -5.27
C THR A 531 29.76 26.91 -5.37
N ILE A 532 29.92 27.81 -4.36
CA ILE A 532 29.10 29.00 -4.19
C ILE A 532 29.88 30.33 -4.26
N MET A 533 31.21 30.29 -4.41
CA MET A 533 32.05 31.50 -4.44
C MET A 533 31.62 32.53 -5.48
N ASP A 534 31.13 32.04 -6.64
CA ASP A 534 30.71 32.89 -7.78
C ASP A 534 29.24 33.32 -7.72
N ALA A 535 28.53 33.03 -6.61
CA ALA A 535 27.14 33.44 -6.42
C ALA A 535 27.03 34.98 -6.24
N ASP A 536 25.97 35.55 -6.79
CA ASP A 536 25.70 37.00 -6.66
C ASP A 536 25.43 37.37 -5.21
N GLN A 537 24.87 36.46 -4.45
CA GLN A 537 24.62 36.58 -3.04
C GLN A 537 24.74 35.24 -2.32
N ILE A 538 25.42 35.25 -1.19
CA ILE A 538 25.52 34.10 -0.29
C ILE A 538 24.77 34.45 1.00
N ILE A 539 23.87 33.57 1.43
CA ILE A 539 23.13 33.67 2.69
C ILE A 539 23.69 32.62 3.63
N VAL A 540 24.22 33.04 4.76
CA VAL A 540 24.74 32.18 5.81
C VAL A 540 23.64 31.88 6.82
N LEU A 541 23.28 30.64 6.97
CA LEU A 541 22.25 30.17 7.91
C LEU A 541 22.91 29.48 9.12
N ASP A 542 22.50 29.89 10.31
CA ASP A 542 22.83 29.19 11.55
C ASP A 542 21.58 29.09 12.43
N LYS A 543 21.30 27.90 12.94
CA LYS A 543 20.15 27.58 13.82
C LYS A 543 18.81 28.18 13.33
N GLY A 544 18.58 28.14 12.03
CA GLY A 544 17.33 28.62 11.42
C GLY A 544 17.25 30.15 11.19
N GLU A 545 18.31 30.90 11.42
CA GLU A 545 18.37 32.35 11.23
C GLU A 545 19.40 32.73 10.17
N ILE A 546 19.20 33.85 9.50
CA ILE A 546 20.19 34.45 8.60
C ILE A 546 21.22 35.24 9.46
N VAL A 547 22.44 34.72 9.55
CA VAL A 547 23.53 35.33 10.33
C VAL A 547 24.53 36.09 9.47
N GLY A 548 24.42 35.99 8.14
CA GLY A 548 25.26 36.71 7.20
C GLY A 548 24.68 36.75 5.81
N ARG A 549 24.92 37.85 5.07
CA ARG A 549 24.47 38.04 3.71
C ARG A 549 25.47 38.92 2.96
N GLY A 550 25.94 38.49 1.81
CA GLY A 550 26.90 39.24 1.00
C GLY A 550 27.53 38.36 -0.08
N ARG A 551 28.57 38.91 -0.75
CA ARG A 551 29.43 38.13 -1.65
C ARG A 551 30.51 37.38 -0.87
N HIS A 552 31.18 36.44 -1.55
CA HIS A 552 32.24 35.64 -0.94
C HIS A 552 33.31 36.51 -0.24
N GLU A 553 33.87 37.50 -0.93
CA GLU A 553 34.92 38.35 -0.41
C GLU A 553 34.45 39.16 0.83
N GLU A 554 33.25 39.72 0.75
CA GLU A 554 32.62 40.46 1.83
C GLU A 554 32.40 39.61 3.09
N LEU A 555 31.88 38.38 2.90
CA LEU A 555 31.62 37.47 4.01
C LEU A 555 32.91 36.92 4.63
N MET A 556 33.96 36.76 3.86
CA MET A 556 35.29 36.40 4.40
C MET A 556 35.83 37.46 5.36
N GLU A 557 35.50 38.73 5.15
CA GLU A 557 35.92 39.82 6.02
C GLU A 557 34.97 40.06 7.19
N THR A 558 33.65 39.96 6.96
CA THR A 558 32.62 40.41 7.89
C THR A 558 31.93 39.36 8.70
N ASN A 559 32.03 38.05 8.31
CA ASN A 559 31.30 36.97 8.94
C ASN A 559 32.20 35.82 9.43
N ASP A 560 32.32 35.70 10.74
CA ASP A 560 33.19 34.71 11.36
C ASP A 560 32.76 33.28 11.07
N ILE A 561 31.46 33.01 11.06
CA ILE A 561 30.91 31.67 10.76
C ILE A 561 31.23 31.24 9.31
N TYR A 562 31.05 32.15 8.37
CA TYR A 562 31.39 31.88 6.97
C TYR A 562 32.90 31.65 6.79
N ARG A 563 33.72 32.48 7.42
CA ARG A 563 35.20 32.37 7.39
C ARG A 563 35.66 31.04 7.96
N GLU A 564 35.12 30.63 9.10
CA GLU A 564 35.45 29.32 9.73
C GLU A 564 35.12 28.16 8.80
N ILE A 565 33.94 28.16 8.16
CA ILE A 565 33.54 27.15 7.18
C ILE A 565 34.50 27.13 5.98
N ALA A 566 34.85 28.31 5.46
CA ALA A 566 35.74 28.46 4.29
C ALA A 566 37.17 27.99 4.59
N GLU A 567 37.75 28.43 5.71
CA GLU A 567 39.09 28.06 6.11
C GLU A 567 39.23 26.59 6.43
N SER A 568 38.22 25.98 7.07
CA SER A 568 38.22 24.52 7.37
C SER A 568 38.28 23.68 6.10
N GLN A 569 37.66 24.16 5.02
CA GLN A 569 37.64 23.45 3.73
C GLN A 569 38.91 23.69 2.91
N LEU A 570 39.50 24.88 2.97
CA LEU A 570 40.75 25.20 2.29
C LEU A 570 41.96 24.47 2.92
N LYS A 571 41.99 24.35 4.25
CA LYS A 571 43.03 23.57 4.95
C LYS A 571 42.95 22.09 4.60
N ASN A 572 41.77 21.52 4.45
CA ASN A 572 41.60 20.13 4.04
C ASN A 572 41.98 19.90 2.57
N ALA A 573 41.81 20.89 1.69
CA ALA A 573 42.23 20.78 0.28
C ALA A 573 43.76 20.76 0.12
N SER A 574 44.50 21.55 0.91
CA SER A 574 45.96 21.57 0.88
C SER A 574 46.60 20.29 1.45
N LEU A 575 45.93 19.59 2.40
CA LEU A 575 46.39 18.30 2.96
C LEU A 575 46.12 17.09 2.04
N THR A 576 45.32 17.24 1.01
CA THR A 576 45.01 16.19 0.00
C THR A 576 45.87 16.30 -1.27
N GLU A 577 46.66 17.35 -1.42
CA GLU A 577 47.62 17.54 -2.54
C GLU A 577 49.07 17.12 -2.15
N GLU A 578 49.33 16.78 -0.90
CA GLU A 578 50.54 16.12 -0.45
C GLU A 578 50.32 14.58 -0.32
#